data_cd99c528bc2bf7fbe097782b3bccad37
#
_entry.id   cd99c528bc2bf7fbe097782b3bccad37
#
_cell.length_a   1.000
_cell.length_b   1.000
_cell.length_c   1.000
_cell.angle_alpha   90.00
_cell.angle_beta   90.00
_cell.angle_gamma   90.00
#
_symmetry.space_group_name_H-M   'P 1'
#
loop_
_entity.id
_entity.type
_entity.pdbx_description
1 polymer ?
#
loop_
_entity_poly.entity_id
_entity_poly.type
_entity_poly.pdbx_seq_one_letter_code
_entity_poly.pdbx_strand_id
1 'polypeptide(L)'
;MIRHILIVAWRNICKYKVSAGIAVVGLAMGLLCFVLCNFCARLFFSIDKVFPNYDRMAEIQIKVGEGGELQDYFAGTPPTLAGDMETAFPGQIECCTAVSYGGQMNVTFERGEKKPLVCMLYTIEVDSNFQKVFSVQLTDGNWRQLFRQKNAVVLSRSAARRIFGKQNPVGKVFHPNKLTRRSERNYTPEELAAIDYVVSGVMEDLPVNASYSLLNRIDALLINDQQGRFAGYVPGEGTGCTTFALLYPGVKKETVNQRIDPEKNKIFVSGMEGRPQLLSPGKNSTEYYHDLGYGYLCIGLLILLVAVLNFFIFISGNFLNRQKEYNIRRAIGSSCRQVLGLLFAETMIMLMAVGIIVACLLELLYDRLDFSLTRQVIVFEPAMLYRHLLQYLGGCVVLFLGVC
;
A
#
# COMPACT_ATOMS: atom_id res chain seq x y z
N MET A 1 34.90 35.89 3.37
CA MET A 1 35.11 35.10 2.14
C MET A 1 33.85 34.40 1.66
N ILE A 2 33.20 33.56 2.45
CA ILE A 2 31.99 32.80 2.09
C ILE A 2 30.84 33.71 1.63
N ARG A 3 30.52 34.78 2.39
CA ARG A 3 29.48 35.76 2.03
C ARG A 3 29.68 36.38 0.64
N HIS A 4 30.90 36.67 0.28
CA HIS A 4 31.26 37.23 -1.04
C HIS A 4 31.01 36.19 -2.16
N ILE A 5 31.41 34.93 -1.93
CA ILE A 5 31.17 33.81 -2.88
C ILE A 5 29.69 33.63 -3.13
N LEU A 6 28.84 33.61 -2.09
CA LEU A 6 27.41 33.47 -2.20
C LEU A 6 26.74 34.62 -2.97
N ILE A 7 27.18 35.89 -2.73
CA ILE A 7 26.65 37.06 -3.45
C ILE A 7 27.01 36.97 -4.94
N VAL A 8 28.23 36.58 -5.25
CA VAL A 8 28.68 36.42 -6.65
C VAL A 8 27.94 35.26 -7.31
N ALA A 9 27.78 34.12 -6.63
CA ALA A 9 27.03 32.97 -7.12
C ALA A 9 25.56 33.35 -7.45
N TRP A 10 24.89 34.05 -6.55
CA TRP A 10 23.54 34.53 -6.77
C TRP A 10 23.42 35.45 -7.99
N ARG A 11 24.32 36.45 -8.10
CA ARG A 11 24.35 37.38 -9.26
C ARG A 11 24.57 36.64 -10.57
N ASN A 12 25.38 35.61 -10.58
CA ASN A 12 25.63 34.77 -11.75
C ASN A 12 24.38 33.99 -12.18
N ILE A 13 23.68 33.37 -11.23
CA ILE A 13 22.41 32.67 -11.49
C ILE A 13 21.39 33.68 -12.08
N CYS A 14 21.28 34.88 -11.49
CA CYS A 14 20.36 35.90 -11.98
C CYS A 14 20.70 36.41 -13.39
N LYS A 15 21.99 36.40 -13.78
CA LYS A 15 22.43 36.76 -15.14
C LYS A 15 21.91 35.78 -16.19
N TYR A 16 21.83 34.46 -15.85
CA TYR A 16 21.38 33.38 -16.75
C TYR A 16 20.05 32.78 -16.26
N LYS A 17 19.17 33.63 -15.73
CA LYS A 17 17.93 33.23 -15.03
C LYS A 17 17.04 32.26 -15.79
N VAL A 18 16.91 32.42 -17.13
CA VAL A 18 16.03 31.55 -17.94
C VAL A 18 16.59 30.12 -18.01
N SER A 19 17.87 29.98 -18.37
CA SER A 19 18.50 28.66 -18.48
C SER A 19 18.63 27.98 -17.10
N ALA A 20 18.98 28.75 -16.06
CA ALA A 20 19.01 28.24 -14.68
C ALA A 20 17.61 27.80 -14.21
N GLY A 21 16.58 28.58 -14.52
CA GLY A 21 15.18 28.23 -14.20
C GLY A 21 14.75 26.94 -14.88
N ILE A 22 15.04 26.76 -16.16
CA ILE A 22 14.72 25.52 -16.89
C ILE A 22 15.44 24.32 -16.25
N ALA A 23 16.70 24.45 -15.90
CA ALA A 23 17.48 23.38 -15.28
C ALA A 23 16.92 23.01 -13.88
N VAL A 24 16.61 24.01 -13.06
CA VAL A 24 16.03 23.82 -11.72
C VAL A 24 14.66 23.17 -11.79
N VAL A 25 13.76 23.66 -12.67
CA VAL A 25 12.43 23.08 -12.84
C VAL A 25 12.51 21.66 -13.40
N GLY A 26 13.36 21.41 -14.40
CA GLY A 26 13.56 20.09 -14.97
C GLY A 26 14.05 19.06 -13.94
N LEU A 27 15.03 19.44 -13.11
CA LEU A 27 15.51 18.57 -12.05
C LEU A 27 14.47 18.39 -10.93
N ALA A 28 13.73 19.45 -10.59
CA ALA A 28 12.66 19.37 -9.58
C ALA A 28 11.54 18.42 -10.02
N MET A 29 11.09 18.50 -11.26
CA MET A 29 10.07 17.59 -11.81
C MET A 29 10.57 16.14 -11.87
N GLY A 30 11.81 15.92 -12.31
CA GLY A 30 12.41 14.59 -12.33
C GLY A 30 12.54 13.98 -10.93
N LEU A 31 12.97 14.78 -9.95
CA LEU A 31 13.08 14.33 -8.56
C LEU A 31 11.71 14.06 -7.94
N LEU A 32 10.70 14.90 -8.20
CA LEU A 32 9.34 14.67 -7.76
C LEU A 32 8.79 13.35 -8.29
N CYS A 33 8.89 13.13 -9.60
CA CYS A 33 8.44 11.87 -10.23
C CYS A 33 9.17 10.67 -9.62
N PHE A 34 10.47 10.75 -9.40
CA PHE A 34 11.24 9.67 -8.79
C PHE A 34 10.79 9.37 -7.36
N VAL A 35 10.58 10.40 -6.53
CA VAL A 35 10.09 10.23 -5.14
C VAL A 35 8.75 9.52 -5.13
N LEU A 36 7.82 9.90 -6.02
CA LEU A 36 6.50 9.28 -6.13
C LEU A 36 6.59 7.83 -6.64
N CYS A 37 7.37 7.58 -7.70
CA CYS A 37 7.59 6.23 -8.22
C CYS A 37 8.23 5.31 -7.18
N ASN A 38 9.25 5.79 -6.45
CA ASN A 38 9.89 5.02 -5.39
C ASN A 38 8.95 4.77 -4.20
N PHE A 39 8.07 5.70 -3.87
CA PHE A 39 7.04 5.47 -2.87
C PHE A 39 6.09 4.34 -3.29
N CYS A 40 5.58 4.38 -4.53
CA CYS A 40 4.74 3.30 -5.08
C CYS A 40 5.47 1.95 -5.08
N ALA A 41 6.73 1.92 -5.53
CA ALA A 41 7.53 0.70 -5.52
C ALA A 41 7.67 0.11 -4.11
N ARG A 42 7.95 0.95 -3.09
CA ARG A 42 8.05 0.52 -1.70
C ARG A 42 6.74 0.01 -1.14
N LEU A 43 5.61 0.64 -1.51
CA LEU A 43 4.30 0.17 -1.13
C LEU A 43 4.07 -1.27 -1.60
N PHE A 44 4.37 -1.55 -2.87
CA PHE A 44 4.25 -2.90 -3.44
C PHE A 44 5.23 -3.91 -2.82
N PHE A 45 6.48 -3.51 -2.53
CA PHE A 45 7.45 -4.38 -1.87
C PHE A 45 7.18 -4.63 -0.39
N SER A 46 6.30 -3.84 0.24
CA SER A 46 5.96 -3.95 1.67
C SER A 46 4.60 -4.62 1.93
N ILE A 47 3.98 -5.22 0.92
CA ILE A 47 2.70 -5.92 1.09
C ILE A 47 2.83 -6.95 2.22
N ASP A 48 1.87 -6.92 3.15
CA ASP A 48 1.74 -7.72 4.37
C ASP A 48 2.88 -7.59 5.39
N LYS A 49 4.04 -7.03 5.05
CA LYS A 49 5.18 -6.88 5.97
C LYS A 49 4.91 -5.91 7.12
N VAL A 50 3.81 -5.20 7.08
CA VAL A 50 3.36 -4.30 8.15
C VAL A 50 2.81 -5.05 9.36
N PHE A 51 2.38 -6.31 9.18
CA PHE A 51 1.81 -7.10 10.26
C PHE A 51 2.87 -7.66 11.20
N PRO A 52 2.69 -7.57 12.53
CA PRO A 52 3.66 -8.09 13.51
C PRO A 52 3.96 -9.58 13.35
N ASN A 53 2.99 -10.35 12.86
CA ASN A 53 3.08 -11.80 12.70
C ASN A 53 3.56 -12.23 11.30
N TYR A 54 3.99 -11.31 10.43
CA TYR A 54 4.32 -11.60 9.02
C TYR A 54 5.22 -12.82 8.82
N ASP A 55 6.28 -12.97 9.62
CA ASP A 55 7.24 -14.08 9.50
C ASP A 55 6.63 -15.46 9.79
N ARG A 56 5.52 -15.46 10.55
CA ARG A 56 4.75 -16.65 10.93
C ARG A 56 3.50 -16.85 10.09
N MET A 57 3.15 -15.85 9.27
CA MET A 57 1.97 -15.91 8.43
C MET A 57 2.25 -16.69 7.15
N ALA A 58 1.25 -17.43 6.71
CA ALA A 58 1.22 -18.05 5.39
C ALA A 58 -0.13 -17.81 4.74
N GLU A 59 -0.14 -17.54 3.45
CA GLU A 59 -1.35 -17.60 2.63
C GLU A 59 -1.49 -19.02 2.10
N ILE A 60 -2.68 -19.60 2.22
CA ILE A 60 -2.97 -20.92 1.69
C ILE A 60 -3.61 -20.73 0.32
N GLN A 61 -2.93 -21.23 -0.70
CA GLN A 61 -3.44 -21.26 -2.07
C GLN A 61 -3.64 -22.71 -2.50
N ILE A 62 -4.51 -22.91 -3.48
CA ILE A 62 -4.77 -24.24 -4.02
C ILE A 62 -3.99 -24.36 -5.33
N LYS A 63 -3.08 -25.31 -5.37
CA LYS A 63 -2.38 -25.67 -6.58
C LYS A 63 -3.24 -26.67 -7.37
N VAL A 64 -3.64 -26.30 -8.58
CA VAL A 64 -4.48 -27.10 -9.46
C VAL A 64 -3.72 -27.55 -10.69
N GLY A 65 -4.13 -28.66 -11.30
CA GLY A 65 -3.54 -29.16 -12.54
C GLY A 65 -4.35 -30.29 -13.13
N GLU A 66 -4.20 -30.51 -14.42
CA GLU A 66 -4.76 -31.65 -15.13
C GLU A 66 -3.73 -32.77 -15.25
N GLY A 67 -4.17 -34.04 -15.18
CA GLY A 67 -3.34 -35.22 -15.43
C GLY A 67 -2.20 -35.47 -14.42
N GLY A 68 -2.29 -34.88 -13.20
CA GLY A 68 -1.31 -35.07 -12.14
C GLY A 68 -0.15 -34.06 -12.12
N GLU A 69 -0.01 -33.23 -13.12
CA GLU A 69 0.91 -32.09 -13.11
C GLU A 69 0.16 -30.84 -12.63
N LEU A 70 0.56 -30.35 -11.45
CA LEU A 70 -0.01 -29.14 -10.86
C LEU A 70 0.71 -27.91 -11.44
N GLN A 71 0.01 -27.09 -12.23
CA GLN A 71 0.64 -25.98 -12.96
C GLN A 71 0.26 -24.61 -12.41
N ASP A 72 -1.00 -24.40 -11.98
CA ASP A 72 -1.50 -23.09 -11.60
C ASP A 72 -1.88 -22.99 -10.13
N TYR A 73 -1.86 -21.77 -9.60
CA TYR A 73 -2.32 -21.46 -8.25
C TYR A 73 -3.62 -20.67 -8.26
N PHE A 74 -4.56 -21.13 -7.43
CA PHE A 74 -5.77 -20.38 -7.13
C PHE A 74 -5.65 -19.72 -5.75
N ALA A 75 -5.71 -18.39 -5.71
CA ALA A 75 -5.73 -17.64 -4.46
C ALA A 75 -7.08 -17.79 -3.72
N GLY A 76 -8.16 -18.06 -4.47
CA GLY A 76 -9.46 -18.30 -3.87
C GLY A 76 -9.56 -19.68 -3.24
N THR A 77 -10.05 -19.75 -2.00
CA THR A 77 -10.19 -20.98 -1.22
C THR A 77 -11.63 -21.17 -0.74
N PRO A 78 -12.09 -22.41 -0.51
CA PRO A 78 -13.36 -22.64 0.18
C PRO A 78 -13.27 -22.16 1.64
N PRO A 79 -14.36 -21.61 2.20
CA PRO A 79 -14.37 -21.13 3.59
C PRO A 79 -14.07 -22.22 4.64
N THR A 80 -14.34 -23.49 4.32
CA THR A 80 -14.08 -24.63 5.20
C THR A 80 -12.61 -24.95 5.35
N LEU A 81 -11.78 -24.54 4.37
CA LEU A 81 -10.35 -24.88 4.34
C LEU A 81 -9.61 -24.42 5.58
N ALA A 82 -9.99 -23.29 6.18
CA ALA A 82 -9.36 -22.79 7.40
C ALA A 82 -9.45 -23.83 8.53
N GLY A 83 -10.65 -24.37 8.80
CA GLY A 83 -10.85 -25.40 9.82
C GLY A 83 -10.21 -26.75 9.48
N ASP A 84 -10.26 -27.12 8.18
CA ASP A 84 -9.65 -28.36 7.71
C ASP A 84 -8.12 -28.34 7.93
N MET A 85 -7.46 -27.21 7.64
CA MET A 85 -6.03 -27.06 7.84
C MET A 85 -5.62 -27.03 9.31
N GLU A 86 -6.37 -26.39 10.19
CA GLU A 86 -6.15 -26.43 11.63
C GLU A 86 -6.22 -27.87 12.17
N THR A 87 -7.20 -28.62 11.70
CA THR A 87 -7.41 -30.01 12.12
C THR A 87 -6.35 -30.95 11.56
N ALA A 88 -5.89 -30.73 10.34
CA ALA A 88 -4.91 -31.58 9.68
C ALA A 88 -3.49 -31.39 10.22
N PHE A 89 -3.15 -30.21 10.73
CA PHE A 89 -1.77 -29.85 11.15
C PHE A 89 -1.70 -29.34 12.59
N PRO A 90 -2.18 -30.10 13.58
CA PRO A 90 -2.12 -29.72 14.99
C PRO A 90 -0.65 -29.57 15.45
N GLY A 91 -0.37 -28.52 16.21
CA GLY A 91 0.98 -28.20 16.68
C GLY A 91 1.91 -27.56 15.64
N GLN A 92 1.47 -27.37 14.42
CA GLN A 92 2.19 -26.62 13.38
C GLN A 92 1.47 -25.33 13.02
N ILE A 93 0.16 -25.40 12.85
CA ILE A 93 -0.72 -24.27 12.61
C ILE A 93 -1.37 -23.90 13.95
N GLU A 94 -1.18 -22.66 14.37
CA GLU A 94 -1.77 -22.10 15.59
C GLU A 94 -3.26 -21.77 15.36
N CYS A 95 -3.56 -21.12 14.25
CA CYS A 95 -4.91 -20.86 13.78
C CYS A 95 -4.91 -20.49 12.30
N CYS A 96 -6.06 -20.65 11.65
CA CYS A 96 -6.33 -20.15 10.30
C CYS A 96 -7.47 -19.12 10.33
N THR A 97 -7.48 -18.24 9.36
CA THR A 97 -8.58 -17.32 9.12
C THR A 97 -8.93 -17.31 7.64
N ALA A 98 -10.21 -17.28 7.36
CA ALA A 98 -10.73 -17.08 6.03
C ALA A 98 -11.25 -15.64 5.90
N VAL A 99 -10.81 -14.96 4.86
CA VAL A 99 -11.23 -13.59 4.56
C VAL A 99 -11.98 -13.60 3.24
N SER A 100 -13.24 -13.17 3.25
CA SER A 100 -14.02 -13.00 2.03
C SER A 100 -14.11 -11.51 1.68
N TYR A 101 -13.90 -11.19 0.42
CA TYR A 101 -14.10 -9.83 -0.04
C TYR A 101 -15.60 -9.56 -0.17
N GLY A 102 -16.15 -8.81 0.79
CA GLY A 102 -17.57 -8.40 0.81
C GLY A 102 -17.91 -7.35 -0.25
N GLY A 103 -16.88 -6.69 -0.81
CA GLY A 103 -17.02 -5.71 -1.88
C GLY A 103 -17.50 -4.35 -1.42
N GLN A 104 -18.18 -3.66 -2.34
CA GLN A 104 -18.77 -2.34 -2.10
C GLN A 104 -20.22 -2.53 -1.66
N MET A 105 -20.54 -2.10 -0.46
CA MET A 105 -21.88 -2.13 0.10
C MET A 105 -22.44 -0.71 0.20
N ASN A 106 -23.56 -0.46 -0.48
CA ASN A 106 -24.31 0.76 -0.26
C ASN A 106 -25.20 0.59 0.98
N VAL A 107 -25.05 1.47 1.94
CA VAL A 107 -25.76 1.40 3.22
C VAL A 107 -26.48 2.70 3.52
N THR A 108 -27.59 2.58 4.24
CA THR A 108 -28.33 3.72 4.77
C THR A 108 -28.22 3.73 6.30
N PHE A 109 -27.71 4.84 6.82
CA PHE A 109 -27.69 5.11 8.26
C PHE A 109 -28.85 6.02 8.62
N GLU A 110 -29.68 5.59 9.54
CA GLU A 110 -30.71 6.44 10.11
C GLU A 110 -30.08 7.47 11.08
N ARG A 111 -30.47 8.74 10.92
CA ARG A 111 -29.93 9.86 11.73
C ARG A 111 -30.99 10.54 12.59
N GLY A 112 -32.01 9.82 13.04
CA GLY A 112 -33.15 10.37 13.77
C GLY A 112 -33.94 11.34 12.87
N GLU A 113 -34.16 12.59 13.31
CA GLU A 113 -34.92 13.60 12.56
C GLU A 113 -34.22 14.13 11.29
N LYS A 114 -32.91 13.85 11.11
CA LYS A 114 -32.17 14.25 9.92
C LYS A 114 -32.38 13.24 8.78
N LYS A 115 -32.24 13.71 7.53
CA LYS A 115 -32.29 12.85 6.35
C LYS A 115 -31.32 11.66 6.50
N PRO A 116 -31.74 10.44 6.14
CA PRO A 116 -30.86 9.26 6.15
C PRO A 116 -29.59 9.51 5.34
N LEU A 117 -28.47 9.04 5.84
CA LEU A 117 -27.19 9.12 5.12
C LEU A 117 -27.02 7.84 4.31
N VAL A 118 -27.03 7.98 2.99
CA VAL A 118 -26.60 6.91 2.08
C VAL A 118 -25.11 7.06 1.82
N CYS A 119 -24.35 6.01 2.07
CA CYS A 119 -22.93 5.97 1.78
C CYS A 119 -22.50 4.58 1.32
N MET A 120 -21.35 4.52 0.65
CA MET A 120 -20.72 3.29 0.22
C MET A 120 -19.61 2.92 1.20
N LEU A 121 -19.63 1.65 1.64
CA LEU A 121 -18.59 1.03 2.45
C LEU A 121 -17.85 -0.04 1.65
N TYR A 122 -16.54 -0.07 1.78
CA TYR A 122 -15.73 -1.21 1.35
C TYR A 122 -15.63 -2.20 2.50
N THR A 123 -16.13 -3.41 2.30
CA THR A 123 -16.26 -4.40 3.36
C THR A 123 -15.48 -5.66 3.05
N ILE A 124 -14.99 -6.32 4.09
CA ILE A 124 -14.55 -7.71 4.08
C ILE A 124 -15.29 -8.47 5.17
N GLU A 125 -15.56 -9.75 4.90
CA GLU A 125 -16.10 -10.66 5.89
C GLU A 125 -14.97 -11.44 6.53
N VAL A 126 -14.98 -11.54 7.85
CA VAL A 126 -13.91 -12.16 8.63
C VAL A 126 -14.46 -13.06 9.73
N ASP A 127 -13.68 -14.07 10.10
CA ASP A 127 -13.94 -14.95 11.23
C ASP A 127 -13.23 -14.49 12.52
N SER A 128 -13.40 -15.25 13.61
CA SER A 128 -12.85 -14.95 14.93
C SER A 128 -11.32 -14.97 15.01
N ASN A 129 -10.65 -15.65 14.09
CA ASN A 129 -9.19 -15.77 14.09
C ASN A 129 -8.50 -14.62 13.35
N PHE A 130 -9.25 -13.82 12.56
CA PHE A 130 -8.71 -12.68 11.82
C PHE A 130 -7.90 -11.74 12.70
N GLN A 131 -8.44 -11.39 13.87
CA GLN A 131 -7.72 -10.53 14.82
C GLN A 131 -6.39 -11.09 15.32
N LYS A 132 -6.28 -12.43 15.45
CA LYS A 132 -5.04 -13.07 15.91
C LYS A 132 -3.99 -13.06 14.79
N VAL A 133 -4.39 -13.43 13.58
CA VAL A 133 -3.50 -13.51 12.42
C VAL A 133 -2.96 -12.14 12.08
N PHE A 134 -3.83 -11.14 11.95
CA PHE A 134 -3.46 -9.78 11.51
C PHE A 134 -3.22 -8.78 12.65
N SER A 135 -3.32 -9.22 13.90
CA SER A 135 -3.11 -8.37 15.09
C SER A 135 -3.93 -7.08 15.09
N VAL A 136 -5.18 -7.15 14.63
CA VAL A 136 -6.06 -5.99 14.52
C VAL A 136 -6.48 -5.49 15.89
N GLN A 137 -6.30 -4.19 16.15
CA GLN A 137 -6.65 -3.56 17.41
C GLN A 137 -7.98 -2.78 17.29
N LEU A 138 -8.85 -2.97 18.30
CA LEU A 138 -10.03 -2.15 18.46
C LEU A 138 -9.68 -0.86 19.22
N THR A 139 -10.24 0.26 18.78
CA THR A 139 -10.25 1.51 19.55
C THR A 139 -11.46 1.63 20.45
N ASP A 140 -12.53 0.94 20.09
CA ASP A 140 -13.77 0.83 20.89
C ASP A 140 -14.41 -0.52 20.62
N GLY A 141 -15.00 -1.13 21.67
CA GLY A 141 -15.61 -2.45 21.61
C GLY A 141 -14.75 -3.57 22.19
N ASN A 142 -15.25 -4.80 22.12
CA ASN A 142 -14.57 -6.01 22.63
C ASN A 142 -14.77 -7.18 21.66
N TRP A 143 -13.68 -7.79 21.19
CA TRP A 143 -13.72 -8.91 20.24
C TRP A 143 -14.58 -10.09 20.71
N ARG A 144 -14.55 -10.44 22.00
CA ARG A 144 -15.36 -11.55 22.52
C ARG A 144 -16.87 -11.30 22.41
N GLN A 145 -17.29 -10.04 22.56
CA GLN A 145 -18.69 -9.65 22.43
C GLN A 145 -19.09 -9.59 20.96
N LEU A 146 -18.22 -9.04 20.12
CA LEU A 146 -18.43 -8.91 18.69
C LEU A 146 -18.73 -10.25 18.03
N PHE A 147 -17.95 -11.29 18.34
CA PHE A 147 -18.15 -12.63 17.76
C PHE A 147 -19.39 -13.38 18.30
N ARG A 148 -20.04 -12.89 19.34
CA ARG A 148 -21.30 -13.43 19.86
C ARG A 148 -22.53 -12.72 19.32
N GLN A 149 -22.35 -11.56 18.74
CA GLN A 149 -23.45 -10.73 18.26
C GLN A 149 -23.69 -10.99 16.77
N LYS A 150 -24.95 -11.36 16.45
CA LYS A 150 -25.36 -11.54 15.05
C LYS A 150 -25.29 -10.20 14.31
N ASN A 151 -24.79 -10.24 13.05
CA ASN A 151 -24.68 -9.08 12.18
C ASN A 151 -23.83 -7.94 12.80
N ALA A 152 -22.84 -8.26 13.63
CA ALA A 152 -21.92 -7.28 14.17
C ALA A 152 -21.01 -6.72 13.08
N VAL A 153 -20.77 -5.42 13.15
CA VAL A 153 -19.89 -4.72 12.23
C VAL A 153 -18.87 -3.91 13.00
N VAL A 154 -17.61 -3.97 12.58
CA VAL A 154 -16.53 -3.13 13.09
C VAL A 154 -16.19 -2.11 12.02
N LEU A 155 -16.35 -0.83 12.33
CA LEU A 155 -15.97 0.26 11.42
C LEU A 155 -14.50 0.64 11.59
N SER A 156 -13.83 0.99 10.50
CA SER A 156 -12.54 1.66 10.60
C SER A 156 -12.70 3.06 11.22
N ARG A 157 -11.66 3.56 11.89
CA ARG A 157 -11.67 4.89 12.53
C ARG A 157 -12.03 5.99 11.53
N SER A 158 -11.48 5.94 10.33
CA SER A 158 -11.75 6.93 9.31
C SER A 158 -13.16 6.83 8.74
N ALA A 159 -13.72 5.61 8.57
CA ALA A 159 -15.12 5.43 8.19
C ALA A 159 -16.07 5.95 9.27
N ALA A 160 -15.80 5.61 10.53
CA ALA A 160 -16.59 6.10 11.67
C ALA A 160 -16.62 7.63 11.72
N ARG A 161 -15.46 8.29 11.55
CA ARG A 161 -15.38 9.76 11.51
C ARG A 161 -16.10 10.36 10.31
N ARG A 162 -15.97 9.74 9.13
CA ARG A 162 -16.62 10.19 7.90
C ARG A 162 -18.16 10.15 8.00
N ILE A 163 -18.69 9.12 8.65
CA ILE A 163 -20.13 8.85 8.73
C ILE A 163 -20.76 9.61 9.91
N PHE A 164 -20.17 9.51 11.10
CA PHE A 164 -20.73 9.98 12.36
C PHE A 164 -20.07 11.25 12.92
N GLY A 165 -18.93 11.67 12.33
CA GLY A 165 -18.17 12.83 12.81
C GLY A 165 -17.60 12.57 14.21
N LYS A 166 -18.08 13.33 15.20
CA LYS A 166 -17.68 13.19 16.62
C LYS A 166 -18.63 12.32 17.46
N GLN A 167 -19.72 11.82 16.87
CA GLN A 167 -20.68 10.98 17.59
C GLN A 167 -20.15 9.56 17.74
N ASN A 168 -20.51 8.90 18.84
CA ASN A 168 -20.19 7.50 19.04
C ASN A 168 -20.96 6.64 18.02
N PRO A 169 -20.27 5.85 17.16
CA PRO A 169 -20.91 4.99 16.18
C PRO A 169 -21.44 3.68 16.78
N VAL A 170 -20.93 3.24 17.95
CA VAL A 170 -21.28 1.94 18.54
C VAL A 170 -22.75 1.92 18.94
N GLY A 171 -23.44 0.84 18.61
CA GLY A 171 -24.88 0.67 18.79
C GLY A 171 -25.75 1.25 17.68
N LYS A 172 -25.17 1.94 16.67
CA LYS A 172 -25.94 2.41 15.52
C LYS A 172 -26.23 1.26 14.56
N VAL A 173 -27.45 1.29 14.02
CA VAL A 173 -27.93 0.28 13.05
C VAL A 173 -27.89 0.88 11.67
N PHE A 174 -27.60 0.06 10.68
CA PHE A 174 -27.71 0.43 9.28
C PHE A 174 -28.23 -0.76 8.44
N HIS A 175 -28.83 -0.42 7.31
CA HIS A 175 -29.40 -1.38 6.39
C HIS A 175 -28.60 -1.38 5.07
N PRO A 176 -28.28 -2.54 4.51
CA PRO A 176 -27.71 -2.60 3.18
C PRO A 176 -28.79 -2.27 2.14
N ASN A 177 -28.52 -1.30 1.27
CA ASN A 177 -29.44 -0.97 0.19
C ASN A 177 -29.29 -1.94 -0.99
N LYS A 178 -28.06 -2.39 -1.22
CA LYS A 178 -27.71 -3.34 -2.25
C LYS A 178 -26.41 -4.02 -1.88
N LEU A 179 -26.41 -5.33 -1.83
CA LEU A 179 -25.19 -6.12 -1.70
C LEU A 179 -24.58 -6.32 -3.10
N THR A 180 -23.26 -6.43 -3.16
CA THR A 180 -22.57 -6.65 -4.44
C THR A 180 -22.85 -8.02 -5.03
N ARG A 181 -22.55 -8.18 -6.31
CA ARG A 181 -22.88 -9.34 -7.19
C ARG A 181 -22.88 -10.73 -6.57
N ARG A 182 -22.10 -10.96 -5.50
CA ARG A 182 -21.94 -12.28 -4.89
C ARG A 182 -23.08 -12.65 -3.94
N SER A 183 -23.63 -11.65 -3.25
CA SER A 183 -24.77 -11.82 -2.33
C SER A 183 -26.12 -11.74 -3.05
N GLU A 184 -26.18 -11.17 -4.26
CA GLU A 184 -27.41 -11.10 -5.06
C GLU A 184 -27.97 -12.48 -5.42
N ARG A 185 -27.13 -13.54 -5.40
CA ARG A 185 -27.57 -14.91 -5.70
C ARG A 185 -28.33 -15.57 -4.56
N ASN A 186 -28.20 -15.10 -3.32
CA ASN A 186 -28.67 -15.81 -2.14
C ASN A 186 -29.69 -15.06 -1.29
N TYR A 187 -29.98 -13.80 -1.61
CA TYR A 187 -30.92 -12.97 -0.87
C TYR A 187 -31.89 -12.28 -1.83
N THR A 188 -33.19 -12.35 -1.53
CA THR A 188 -34.15 -11.48 -2.18
C THR A 188 -33.97 -10.03 -1.69
N PRO A 189 -34.47 -9.03 -2.44
CA PRO A 189 -34.48 -7.65 -1.97
C PRO A 189 -35.12 -7.45 -0.61
N GLU A 190 -36.19 -8.23 -0.32
CA GLU A 190 -36.89 -8.18 0.95
C GLU A 190 -36.06 -8.78 2.09
N GLU A 191 -35.34 -9.89 1.83
CA GLU A 191 -34.41 -10.49 2.81
C GLU A 191 -33.25 -9.57 3.11
N LEU A 192 -32.70 -8.85 2.11
CA LEU A 192 -31.65 -7.86 2.30
C LEU A 192 -32.12 -6.67 3.14
N ALA A 193 -33.32 -6.17 2.87
CA ALA A 193 -33.91 -5.09 3.66
C ALA A 193 -34.22 -5.49 5.12
N ALA A 194 -34.31 -6.79 5.41
CA ALA A 194 -34.49 -7.32 6.75
C ALA A 194 -33.19 -7.56 7.52
N ILE A 195 -32.01 -7.34 6.88
CA ILE A 195 -30.73 -7.48 7.57
C ILE A 195 -30.35 -6.18 8.25
N ASP A 196 -30.38 -6.19 9.58
CA ASP A 196 -29.89 -5.11 10.40
C ASP A 196 -28.46 -5.38 10.80
N TYR A 197 -27.56 -4.56 10.31
CA TYR A 197 -26.17 -4.53 10.78
C TYR A 197 -26.02 -3.56 11.95
N VAL A 198 -25.36 -4.00 13.02
CA VAL A 198 -25.13 -3.20 14.22
C VAL A 198 -23.65 -2.87 14.30
N VAL A 199 -23.32 -1.57 14.35
CA VAL A 199 -21.95 -1.13 14.62
C VAL A 199 -21.61 -1.52 16.07
N SER A 200 -20.75 -2.48 16.24
CA SER A 200 -20.44 -3.08 17.55
C SER A 200 -19.02 -2.78 18.00
N GLY A 201 -18.23 -2.12 17.15
CA GLY A 201 -16.88 -1.67 17.49
C GLY A 201 -16.28 -0.74 16.46
N VAL A 202 -15.17 -0.14 16.85
CA VAL A 202 -14.32 0.68 15.98
C VAL A 202 -12.89 0.17 16.07
N MET A 203 -12.25 -0.01 14.92
CA MET A 203 -10.85 -0.42 14.83
C MET A 203 -9.97 0.70 14.28
N GLU A 204 -8.66 0.58 14.48
CA GLU A 204 -7.70 1.38 13.71
C GLU A 204 -7.87 1.11 12.21
N ASP A 205 -7.49 2.09 11.40
CA ASP A 205 -7.54 1.92 9.96
C ASP A 205 -6.60 0.79 9.54
N LEU A 206 -7.11 -0.15 8.75
CA LEU A 206 -6.32 -1.28 8.26
C LEU A 206 -5.29 -0.81 7.22
N PRO A 207 -4.11 -1.43 7.17
CA PRO A 207 -3.10 -1.10 6.17
C PRO A 207 -3.63 -1.34 4.76
N VAL A 208 -3.40 -0.39 3.86
CA VAL A 208 -3.79 -0.53 2.45
C VAL A 208 -2.92 -1.53 1.68
N ASN A 209 -1.69 -1.76 2.15
CA ASN A 209 -0.74 -2.72 1.58
C ASN A 209 -0.89 -4.13 2.17
N ALA A 210 -2.12 -4.57 2.35
CA ALA A 210 -2.44 -5.92 2.79
C ALA A 210 -3.04 -6.74 1.65
N SER A 211 -2.61 -7.99 1.49
CA SER A 211 -3.06 -8.89 0.42
C SER A 211 -4.56 -9.14 0.45
N TYR A 212 -5.17 -9.23 1.65
CA TYR A 212 -6.61 -9.41 1.79
C TYR A 212 -7.43 -8.21 1.29
N SER A 213 -6.84 -7.04 1.25
CA SER A 213 -7.53 -5.81 0.82
C SER A 213 -7.35 -5.53 -0.67
N LEU A 214 -6.41 -6.22 -1.33
CA LEU A 214 -5.99 -5.95 -2.72
C LEU A 214 -5.74 -4.44 -2.94
N LEU A 215 -5.07 -3.81 -1.99
CA LEU A 215 -4.81 -2.37 -1.92
C LEU A 215 -6.07 -1.50 -1.78
N ASN A 216 -7.24 -2.08 -1.49
CA ASN A 216 -8.44 -1.32 -1.20
C ASN A 216 -8.44 -0.86 0.26
N ARG A 217 -8.98 0.32 0.49
CA ARG A 217 -9.28 0.77 1.84
C ARG A 217 -10.48 0.00 2.35
N ILE A 218 -10.33 -0.64 3.49
CA ILE A 218 -11.42 -1.35 4.15
C ILE A 218 -12.09 -0.40 5.14
N ASP A 219 -13.37 -0.14 4.92
CA ASP A 219 -14.18 0.72 5.78
C ASP A 219 -14.84 -0.06 6.92
N ALA A 220 -15.15 -1.34 6.70
CA ALA A 220 -15.82 -2.16 7.69
C ALA A 220 -15.46 -3.64 7.61
N LEU A 221 -15.39 -4.29 8.78
CA LEU A 221 -15.38 -5.74 8.92
C LEU A 221 -16.78 -6.21 9.22
N LEU A 222 -17.29 -7.13 8.42
CA LEU A 222 -18.50 -7.88 8.70
C LEU A 222 -18.09 -9.13 9.47
N ILE A 223 -18.60 -9.26 10.70
CA ILE A 223 -18.25 -10.38 11.55
C ILE A 223 -19.12 -11.55 11.21
N ASN A 224 -18.52 -12.61 10.69
CA ASN A 224 -19.19 -13.84 10.38
C ASN A 224 -18.79 -14.92 11.38
N ASP A 225 -19.60 -15.09 12.43
CA ASP A 225 -19.27 -15.98 13.55
C ASP A 225 -20.05 -17.29 13.57
N GLN A 226 -21.02 -17.44 12.69
CA GLN A 226 -21.80 -18.67 12.73
C GLN A 226 -21.16 -19.79 11.92
N GLN A 227 -20.23 -20.51 12.56
CA GLN A 227 -19.68 -21.80 12.09
C GLN A 227 -18.79 -21.74 10.84
N GLY A 228 -18.03 -20.66 10.63
CA GLY A 228 -17.08 -20.56 9.52
C GLY A 228 -17.73 -20.58 8.13
N ARG A 229 -18.99 -20.28 8.04
CA ARG A 229 -19.72 -20.20 6.77
C ARG A 229 -19.93 -18.76 6.39
N PHE A 230 -19.27 -18.33 5.36
CA PHE A 230 -19.56 -17.06 4.73
C PHE A 230 -20.91 -17.12 4.03
N ALA A 231 -21.73 -16.09 4.20
CA ALA A 231 -23.05 -16.02 3.59
C ALA A 231 -22.95 -16.30 2.07
N GLY A 232 -23.71 -17.27 1.59
CA GLY A 232 -23.76 -17.60 0.19
C GLY A 232 -22.70 -18.56 -0.34
N TYR A 233 -21.91 -19.19 0.50
CA TYR A 233 -21.04 -20.27 0.05
C TYR A 233 -21.84 -21.55 -0.18
N VAL A 234 -21.78 -22.08 -1.39
CA VAL A 234 -22.29 -23.40 -1.74
C VAL A 234 -21.08 -24.33 -1.91
N PRO A 235 -21.01 -25.44 -1.16
CA PRO A 235 -19.94 -26.41 -1.32
C PRO A 235 -19.84 -26.88 -2.77
N GLY A 236 -18.67 -26.78 -3.38
CA GLY A 236 -18.40 -27.14 -4.78
C GLY A 236 -18.59 -26.02 -5.81
N GLU A 237 -19.20 -24.88 -5.48
CA GLU A 237 -19.42 -23.77 -6.41
C GLU A 237 -18.37 -22.67 -6.38
N GLY A 238 -17.17 -22.95 -5.93
CA GLY A 238 -16.08 -22.00 -6.11
C GLY A 238 -15.40 -21.51 -4.85
N THR A 239 -14.46 -20.65 -5.08
CA THR A 239 -13.52 -20.10 -4.11
C THR A 239 -13.99 -18.72 -3.69
N GLY A 240 -14.44 -18.60 -2.44
CA GLY A 240 -15.01 -17.36 -1.92
C GLY A 240 -14.07 -16.53 -1.08
N CYS A 241 -13.03 -17.17 -0.55
CA CYS A 241 -12.19 -16.61 0.49
C CYS A 241 -10.72 -16.65 0.10
N THR A 242 -9.92 -15.85 0.78
CA THR A 242 -8.47 -16.04 0.89
C THR A 242 -8.22 -16.59 2.30
N THR A 243 -7.53 -17.70 2.40
CA THR A 243 -7.22 -18.34 3.69
C THR A 243 -5.79 -18.01 4.10
N PHE A 244 -5.63 -17.55 5.34
CA PHE A 244 -4.33 -17.31 5.95
C PHE A 244 -4.15 -18.21 7.17
N ALA A 245 -2.94 -18.74 7.32
CA ALA A 245 -2.52 -19.51 8.48
C ALA A 245 -1.51 -18.72 9.31
N LEU A 246 -1.63 -18.82 10.62
CA LEU A 246 -0.62 -18.41 11.58
C LEU A 246 0.10 -19.67 12.08
N LEU A 247 1.38 -19.76 11.84
CA LEU A 247 2.19 -20.89 12.25
C LEU A 247 2.68 -20.72 13.70
N TYR A 248 2.88 -21.82 14.41
CA TYR A 248 3.55 -21.77 15.71
C TYR A 248 4.98 -21.23 15.57
N PRO A 249 5.54 -20.58 16.61
CA PRO A 249 6.92 -20.09 16.59
C PRO A 249 7.92 -21.18 16.22
N GLY A 250 8.80 -20.88 15.24
CA GLY A 250 9.83 -21.81 14.77
C GLY A 250 9.38 -22.79 13.68
N VAL A 251 8.09 -22.89 13.38
CA VAL A 251 7.58 -23.73 12.28
C VAL A 251 7.78 -23.01 10.95
N LYS A 252 8.33 -23.71 9.95
CA LYS A 252 8.52 -23.21 8.60
C LYS A 252 7.41 -23.71 7.68
N LYS A 253 6.99 -22.87 6.73
CA LYS A 253 5.98 -23.20 5.72
C LYS A 253 6.34 -24.45 4.92
N GLU A 254 7.60 -24.57 4.56
CA GLU A 254 8.15 -25.69 3.80
C GLU A 254 7.96 -27.04 4.55
N THR A 255 8.08 -27.03 5.87
CA THR A 255 7.87 -28.21 6.70
C THR A 255 6.41 -28.67 6.70
N VAL A 256 5.47 -27.70 6.71
CA VAL A 256 4.04 -28.01 6.60
C VAL A 256 3.73 -28.54 5.21
N ASN A 257 4.22 -27.88 4.17
CA ASN A 257 4.01 -28.28 2.78
C ASN A 257 4.51 -29.70 2.47
N GLN A 258 5.63 -30.13 3.07
CA GLN A 258 6.17 -31.49 2.92
C GLN A 258 5.29 -32.56 3.56
N ARG A 259 4.43 -32.18 4.52
CA ARG A 259 3.51 -33.08 5.23
C ARG A 259 2.10 -33.09 4.64
N ILE A 260 1.80 -32.24 3.67
CA ILE A 260 0.51 -32.27 2.97
C ILE A 260 0.46 -33.56 2.17
N ASP A 261 -0.47 -34.45 2.59
CA ASP A 261 -0.72 -35.71 1.90
C ASP A 261 -1.54 -35.44 0.63
N PRO A 262 -1.02 -35.80 -0.56
CA PRO A 262 -1.73 -35.57 -1.82
C PRO A 262 -3.13 -36.16 -1.88
N GLU A 263 -3.35 -37.30 -1.24
CA GLU A 263 -4.65 -38.00 -1.32
C GLU A 263 -5.61 -37.54 -0.24
N LYS A 264 -5.11 -37.24 0.97
CA LYS A 264 -5.94 -36.85 2.11
C LYS A 264 -6.35 -35.40 2.11
N ASN A 265 -5.51 -34.54 1.52
CA ASN A 265 -5.75 -33.10 1.49
C ASN A 265 -6.22 -32.60 0.11
N LYS A 266 -6.89 -33.46 -0.65
CA LYS A 266 -7.50 -33.06 -1.93
C LYS A 266 -8.62 -32.04 -1.74
N ILE A 267 -8.64 -31.04 -2.59
CA ILE A 267 -9.67 -30.01 -2.62
C ILE A 267 -10.18 -29.90 -4.05
N PHE A 268 -11.49 -29.87 -4.21
CA PHE A 268 -12.09 -29.64 -5.52
C PHE A 268 -12.50 -28.18 -5.67
N VAL A 269 -11.98 -27.54 -6.70
CA VAL A 269 -12.23 -26.13 -7.02
C VAL A 269 -12.67 -26.03 -8.46
N SER A 270 -13.91 -25.57 -8.67
CA SER A 270 -14.47 -25.39 -10.03
C SER A 270 -14.34 -26.64 -10.90
N GLY A 271 -14.50 -27.83 -10.30
CA GLY A 271 -14.40 -29.11 -10.99
C GLY A 271 -12.98 -29.65 -11.21
N MET A 272 -11.96 -28.90 -10.82
CA MET A 272 -10.56 -29.32 -10.87
C MET A 272 -10.07 -29.86 -9.53
N GLU A 273 -9.24 -30.89 -9.57
CA GLU A 273 -8.56 -31.38 -8.38
C GLU A 273 -7.39 -30.45 -8.04
N GLY A 274 -7.30 -30.06 -6.77
CA GLY A 274 -6.24 -29.20 -6.28
C GLY A 274 -5.72 -29.63 -4.92
N ARG A 275 -4.57 -29.06 -4.54
CA ARG A 275 -3.91 -29.30 -3.25
C ARG A 275 -3.60 -27.99 -2.56
N PRO A 276 -3.83 -27.86 -1.24
CA PRO A 276 -3.46 -26.68 -0.51
C PRO A 276 -1.93 -26.57 -0.48
N GLN A 277 -1.42 -25.36 -0.57
CA GLN A 277 -0.02 -25.05 -0.39
C GLN A 277 0.13 -23.75 0.40
N LEU A 278 0.99 -23.76 1.40
CA LEU A 278 1.32 -22.59 2.18
C LEU A 278 2.42 -21.79 1.46
N LEU A 279 2.11 -20.55 1.18
CA LEU A 279 3.02 -19.60 0.54
C LEU A 279 3.26 -18.42 1.47
N SER A 280 4.28 -17.63 1.19
CA SER A 280 4.40 -16.32 1.83
C SER A 280 3.18 -15.48 1.48
N PRO A 281 2.61 -14.72 2.44
CA PRO A 281 1.42 -13.93 2.16
C PRO A 281 1.61 -13.07 0.92
N GLY A 282 0.62 -13.11 0.04
CA GLY A 282 0.65 -12.39 -1.22
C GLY A 282 1.60 -12.93 -2.31
N LYS A 283 2.20 -14.13 -2.20
CA LYS A 283 3.25 -14.56 -3.16
C LYS A 283 2.81 -14.53 -4.62
N ASN A 284 1.65 -15.01 -4.99
CA ASN A 284 1.20 -15.01 -6.39
C ASN A 284 0.60 -13.66 -6.83
N SER A 285 -0.16 -12.99 -5.96
CA SER A 285 -0.50 -11.59 -6.18
C SER A 285 0.73 -10.69 -6.04
N THR A 286 1.71 -11.09 -5.22
CA THR A 286 2.95 -10.36 -4.98
C THR A 286 3.91 -10.44 -6.18
N GLU A 287 3.97 -11.53 -6.93
CA GLU A 287 4.79 -11.53 -8.17
C GLU A 287 4.33 -10.42 -9.10
N TYR A 288 3.03 -10.32 -9.37
CA TYR A 288 2.47 -9.23 -10.16
C TYR A 288 2.75 -7.84 -9.53
N TYR A 289 2.56 -7.69 -8.23
CA TYR A 289 2.82 -6.42 -7.54
C TYR A 289 4.31 -6.11 -7.42
N HIS A 290 5.18 -7.12 -7.27
CA HIS A 290 6.63 -6.93 -7.32
C HIS A 290 7.07 -6.46 -8.71
N ASP A 291 6.53 -7.04 -9.77
CA ASP A 291 6.83 -6.62 -11.15
C ASP A 291 6.39 -5.17 -11.38
N LEU A 292 5.20 -4.79 -10.89
CA LEU A 292 4.78 -3.39 -10.88
C LEU A 292 5.73 -2.51 -10.06
N GLY A 293 6.14 -2.97 -8.88
CA GLY A 293 7.12 -2.27 -8.03
C GLY A 293 8.45 -2.04 -8.75
N TYR A 294 8.99 -3.07 -9.40
CA TYR A 294 10.19 -2.92 -10.23
C TYR A 294 9.95 -2.00 -11.43
N GLY A 295 8.80 -2.08 -12.08
CA GLY A 295 8.40 -1.17 -13.15
C GLY A 295 8.42 0.29 -12.71
N TYR A 296 7.77 0.62 -11.58
CA TYR A 296 7.82 1.97 -11.00
C TYR A 296 9.24 2.41 -10.66
N LEU A 297 10.04 1.52 -10.06
CA LEU A 297 11.43 1.83 -9.71
C LEU A 297 12.27 2.12 -10.96
N CYS A 298 12.16 1.29 -11.99
CA CYS A 298 12.88 1.46 -13.25
C CYS A 298 12.49 2.77 -13.96
N ILE A 299 11.19 3.04 -14.08
CA ILE A 299 10.68 4.29 -14.69
C ILE A 299 11.17 5.50 -13.90
N GLY A 300 11.05 5.46 -12.57
CA GLY A 300 11.51 6.54 -11.71
C GLY A 300 12.99 6.81 -11.84
N LEU A 301 13.83 5.77 -11.83
CA LEU A 301 15.28 5.87 -12.03
C LEU A 301 15.65 6.45 -13.39
N LEU A 302 14.95 6.04 -14.45
CA LEU A 302 15.18 6.54 -15.80
C LEU A 302 14.85 8.04 -15.90
N ILE A 303 13.73 8.47 -15.33
CA ILE A 303 13.35 9.88 -15.29
C ILE A 303 14.38 10.69 -14.49
N LEU A 304 14.80 10.19 -13.33
CA LEU A 304 15.83 10.84 -12.51
C LEU A 304 17.16 10.97 -13.26
N LEU A 305 17.59 9.89 -13.93
CA LEU A 305 18.82 9.89 -14.74
C LEU A 305 18.78 10.98 -15.79
N VAL A 306 17.68 11.07 -16.56
CA VAL A 306 17.50 12.10 -17.60
C VAL A 306 17.52 13.50 -16.99
N ALA A 307 16.85 13.69 -15.85
CA ALA A 307 16.82 14.98 -15.16
C ALA A 307 18.21 15.41 -14.65
N VAL A 308 18.96 14.48 -14.06
CA VAL A 308 20.33 14.72 -13.58
C VAL A 308 21.28 15.01 -14.75
N LEU A 309 21.20 14.25 -15.84
CA LEU A 309 21.99 14.49 -17.05
C LEU A 309 21.70 15.86 -17.64
N ASN A 310 20.42 16.25 -17.74
CA ASN A 310 20.03 17.58 -18.23
C ASN A 310 20.60 18.70 -17.36
N PHE A 311 20.51 18.54 -16.03
CA PHE A 311 21.10 19.48 -15.07
C PHE A 311 22.64 19.54 -15.19
N PHE A 312 23.29 18.40 -15.39
CA PHE A 312 24.75 18.33 -15.59
C PHE A 312 25.18 19.03 -16.90
N ILE A 313 24.46 18.80 -18.02
CA ILE A 313 24.70 19.47 -19.29
C ILE A 313 24.60 20.99 -19.13
N PHE A 314 23.58 21.46 -18.39
CA PHE A 314 23.41 22.88 -18.10
C PHE A 314 24.62 23.48 -17.34
N ILE A 315 25.09 22.80 -16.28
CA ILE A 315 26.22 23.28 -15.49
C ILE A 315 27.50 23.28 -16.32
N SER A 316 27.75 22.21 -17.08
CA SER A 316 28.90 22.10 -17.97
C SER A 316 28.88 23.17 -19.05
N GLY A 317 27.75 23.43 -19.66
CA GLY A 317 27.55 24.49 -20.63
C GLY A 317 27.83 25.89 -20.05
N ASN A 318 27.35 26.17 -18.84
CA ASN A 318 27.65 27.43 -18.14
C ASN A 318 29.12 27.57 -17.82
N PHE A 319 29.78 26.48 -17.41
CA PHE A 319 31.22 26.49 -17.17
C PHE A 319 32.01 26.83 -18.45
N LEU A 320 31.71 26.16 -19.57
CA LEU A 320 32.35 26.38 -20.85
C LEU A 320 32.16 27.83 -21.36
N ASN A 321 30.94 28.35 -21.27
CA ASN A 321 30.64 29.73 -21.68
C ASN A 321 31.37 30.79 -20.85
N ARG A 322 31.77 30.44 -19.63
CA ARG A 322 32.45 31.35 -18.70
C ARG A 322 33.95 31.10 -18.55
N GLN A 323 34.52 30.21 -19.37
CA GLN A 323 35.98 29.91 -19.32
C GLN A 323 36.86 31.15 -19.39
N LYS A 324 36.50 32.11 -20.25
CA LYS A 324 37.26 33.36 -20.36
C LYS A 324 37.27 34.14 -19.03
N GLU A 325 36.12 34.23 -18.35
CA GLU A 325 36.02 34.89 -17.04
C GLU A 325 36.89 34.20 -15.98
N TYR A 326 36.83 32.85 -15.95
CA TYR A 326 37.63 32.07 -15.01
C TYR A 326 39.12 32.17 -15.28
N ASN A 327 39.54 32.21 -16.56
CA ASN A 327 40.94 32.41 -16.93
C ASN A 327 41.46 33.79 -16.53
N ILE A 328 40.67 34.85 -16.70
CA ILE A 328 41.02 36.21 -16.25
C ILE A 328 41.16 36.23 -14.72
N ARG A 329 40.23 35.63 -13.97
CA ARG A 329 40.31 35.55 -12.51
C ARG A 329 41.57 34.81 -12.04
N ARG A 330 41.99 33.76 -12.73
CA ARG A 330 43.21 33.03 -12.45
C ARG A 330 44.45 33.87 -12.77
N ALA A 331 44.43 34.60 -13.85
CA ALA A 331 45.55 35.52 -14.22
C ALA A 331 45.74 36.65 -13.19
N ILE A 332 44.64 37.08 -12.52
CA ILE A 332 44.68 38.12 -11.44
C ILE A 332 45.04 37.49 -10.07
N GLY A 333 45.30 36.15 -9.99
CA GLY A 333 45.78 35.48 -8.78
C GLY A 333 44.74 34.65 -8.01
N SER A 334 43.55 34.39 -8.57
CA SER A 334 42.59 33.49 -7.95
C SER A 334 43.08 32.05 -8.02
N SER A 335 43.02 31.32 -6.90
CA SER A 335 43.38 29.90 -6.88
C SER A 335 42.27 29.04 -7.54
N CYS A 336 42.63 27.84 -8.05
CA CYS A 336 41.72 26.90 -8.63
C CYS A 336 40.59 26.51 -7.64
N ARG A 337 40.94 26.38 -6.34
CA ARG A 337 39.97 26.09 -5.26
C ARG A 337 38.91 27.18 -5.08
N GLN A 338 39.25 28.45 -5.33
CA GLN A 338 38.31 29.57 -5.25
C GLN A 338 37.29 29.53 -6.41
N VAL A 339 37.73 29.16 -7.63
CA VAL A 339 36.86 29.01 -8.80
C VAL A 339 35.92 27.82 -8.61
N LEU A 340 36.43 26.68 -8.15
CA LEU A 340 35.63 25.50 -7.83
C LEU A 340 34.61 25.79 -6.70
N GLY A 341 35.04 26.51 -5.66
CA GLY A 341 34.16 26.94 -4.57
C GLY A 341 33.02 27.84 -5.04
N LEU A 342 33.24 28.67 -6.06
CA LEU A 342 32.16 29.48 -6.65
C LEU A 342 31.19 28.63 -7.44
N LEU A 343 31.64 27.69 -8.26
CA LEU A 343 30.77 26.74 -9.00
C LEU A 343 29.99 25.88 -8.05
N PHE A 344 30.61 25.38 -6.99
CA PHE A 344 29.94 24.62 -5.95
C PHE A 344 28.84 25.44 -5.26
N ALA A 345 29.10 26.70 -4.93
CA ALA A 345 28.10 27.57 -4.31
C ALA A 345 26.90 27.83 -5.25
N GLU A 346 27.15 28.07 -6.55
CA GLU A 346 26.10 28.22 -7.57
C GLU A 346 25.20 26.95 -7.62
N THR A 347 25.81 25.77 -7.67
CA THR A 347 25.11 24.49 -7.72
C THR A 347 24.31 24.24 -6.43
N MET A 348 24.89 24.54 -5.26
CA MET A 348 24.17 24.38 -3.98
C MET A 348 22.93 25.27 -3.90
N ILE A 349 22.99 26.50 -4.35
CA ILE A 349 21.84 27.41 -4.40
C ILE A 349 20.74 26.84 -5.29
N MET A 350 21.11 26.31 -6.47
CA MET A 350 20.12 25.70 -7.38
C MET A 350 19.52 24.43 -6.80
N LEU A 351 20.31 23.55 -6.17
CA LEU A 351 19.79 22.33 -5.51
C LEU A 351 18.88 22.65 -4.32
N MET A 352 19.18 23.70 -3.54
CA MET A 352 18.27 24.18 -2.50
C MET A 352 16.93 24.63 -3.10
N ALA A 353 16.97 25.39 -4.22
CA ALA A 353 15.75 25.79 -4.92
C ALA A 353 14.95 24.58 -5.42
N VAL A 354 15.61 23.56 -5.98
CA VAL A 354 14.99 22.28 -6.37
C VAL A 354 14.30 21.65 -5.16
N GLY A 355 14.97 21.52 -4.02
CA GLY A 355 14.41 20.93 -2.81
C GLY A 355 13.18 21.66 -2.30
N ILE A 356 13.21 23.00 -2.29
CA ILE A 356 12.05 23.83 -1.89
C ILE A 356 10.89 23.63 -2.85
N ILE A 357 11.12 23.64 -4.17
CA ILE A 357 10.07 23.44 -5.17
C ILE A 357 9.43 22.06 -5.00
N VAL A 358 10.24 21.01 -4.86
CA VAL A 358 9.71 19.63 -4.67
C VAL A 358 8.92 19.53 -3.37
N ALA A 359 9.40 20.10 -2.27
CA ALA A 359 8.68 20.11 -1.00
C ALA A 359 7.33 20.83 -1.11
N CYS A 360 7.28 22.00 -1.75
CA CYS A 360 6.04 22.74 -2.01
C CYS A 360 5.07 21.94 -2.89
N LEU A 361 5.58 21.27 -3.93
CA LEU A 361 4.76 20.45 -4.81
C LEU A 361 4.22 19.21 -4.09
N LEU A 362 5.02 18.56 -3.24
CA LEU A 362 4.55 17.43 -2.43
C LEU A 362 3.44 17.84 -1.48
N GLU A 363 3.55 18.99 -0.80
CA GLU A 363 2.48 19.52 0.07
C GLU A 363 1.21 19.83 -0.73
N LEU A 364 1.35 20.45 -1.89
CA LEU A 364 0.20 20.82 -2.74
C LEU A 364 -0.51 19.56 -3.28
N LEU A 365 0.25 18.51 -3.58
CA LEU A 365 -0.26 17.28 -4.13
C LEU A 365 -0.76 16.32 -3.04
N TYR A 366 -0.28 16.44 -1.80
CA TYR A 366 -0.57 15.50 -0.71
C TYR A 366 -2.06 15.22 -0.52
N ASP A 367 -2.89 16.28 -0.48
CA ASP A 367 -4.35 16.16 -0.32
C ASP A 367 -5.08 15.75 -1.60
N ARG A 368 -4.41 15.78 -2.75
CA ARG A 368 -5.00 15.56 -4.07
C ARG A 368 -4.50 14.31 -4.78
N LEU A 369 -3.47 13.68 -4.25
CA LEU A 369 -2.98 12.39 -4.72
C LEU A 369 -3.87 11.25 -4.23
N ASP A 370 -5.17 11.34 -4.55
CA ASP A 370 -6.00 10.15 -4.69
C ASP A 370 -5.47 9.39 -5.90
N PHE A 371 -4.50 8.52 -5.66
CA PHE A 371 -4.02 7.60 -6.69
C PHE A 371 -5.11 6.56 -6.95
N SER A 372 -6.15 7.01 -7.62
CA SER A 372 -7.24 6.19 -8.15
C SER A 372 -6.80 5.48 -9.43
N LEU A 373 -5.64 4.83 -9.44
CA LEU A 373 -5.33 3.85 -10.48
C LEU A 373 -6.26 2.64 -10.37
N THR A 374 -6.89 2.44 -9.21
CA THR A 374 -7.81 1.33 -8.94
C THR A 374 -8.93 1.71 -7.95
N ARG A 375 -9.35 2.98 -7.84
CA ARG A 375 -10.28 3.48 -6.80
C ARG A 375 -9.73 3.39 -5.36
N GLN A 376 -8.43 3.39 -5.18
CA GLN A 376 -7.77 3.22 -3.90
C GLN A 376 -7.16 4.54 -3.45
N VAL A 377 -7.44 4.92 -2.22
CA VAL A 377 -6.78 6.06 -1.58
C VAL A 377 -5.46 5.55 -0.99
N ILE A 378 -4.37 5.75 -1.71
CA ILE A 378 -3.03 5.51 -1.15
C ILE A 378 -2.73 6.68 -0.22
N VAL A 379 -2.70 6.42 1.08
CA VAL A 379 -2.33 7.43 2.08
C VAL A 379 -0.81 7.58 2.06
N PHE A 380 -0.34 8.71 1.57
CA PHE A 380 1.07 9.07 1.65
C PHE A 380 1.42 9.50 3.07
N GLU A 381 2.45 8.91 3.68
CA GLU A 381 3.03 9.43 4.92
C GLU A 381 3.99 10.58 4.60
N PRO A 382 3.68 11.83 4.97
CA PRO A 382 4.52 12.99 4.64
C PRO A 382 5.96 12.84 5.14
N ALA A 383 6.14 12.37 6.37
CA ALA A 383 7.45 12.18 6.96
C ALA A 383 8.35 11.24 6.15
N MET A 384 7.77 10.20 5.54
CA MET A 384 8.50 9.26 4.69
C MET A 384 8.93 9.91 3.39
N LEU A 385 8.05 10.69 2.75
CA LEU A 385 8.35 11.40 1.51
C LEU A 385 9.47 12.42 1.70
N TYR A 386 9.43 13.21 2.79
CA TYR A 386 10.48 14.19 3.10
C TYR A 386 11.82 13.56 3.42
N ARG A 387 11.82 12.44 4.15
CA ARG A 387 13.06 11.69 4.42
C ARG A 387 13.70 11.20 3.12
N HIS A 388 12.90 10.70 2.17
CA HIS A 388 13.42 10.28 0.87
C HIS A 388 13.88 11.46 0.03
N LEU A 389 13.15 12.55 0.01
CA LEU A 389 13.58 13.78 -0.67
C LEU A 389 14.97 14.24 -0.19
N LEU A 390 15.18 14.26 1.13
CA LEU A 390 16.49 14.64 1.71
C LEU A 390 17.60 13.64 1.34
N GLN A 391 17.32 12.35 1.34
CA GLN A 391 18.28 11.31 0.93
C GLN A 391 18.70 11.48 -0.53
N TYR A 392 17.75 11.74 -1.43
CA TYR A 392 18.05 11.88 -2.86
C TYR A 392 18.69 13.21 -3.21
N LEU A 393 18.32 14.30 -2.54
CA LEU A 393 19.05 15.56 -2.65
C LEU A 393 20.50 15.40 -2.17
N GLY A 394 20.71 14.71 -1.05
CA GLY A 394 22.05 14.37 -0.57
C GLY A 394 22.83 13.54 -1.59
N GLY A 395 22.21 12.56 -2.21
CA GLY A 395 22.81 11.76 -3.30
C GLY A 395 23.21 12.61 -4.50
N CYS A 396 22.37 13.56 -4.93
CA CYS A 396 22.70 14.51 -6.00
C CYS A 396 23.91 15.37 -5.64
N VAL A 397 24.02 15.83 -4.38
CA VAL A 397 25.19 16.58 -3.90
C VAL A 397 26.46 15.74 -3.97
N VAL A 398 26.41 14.48 -3.52
CA VAL A 398 27.56 13.56 -3.53
C VAL A 398 28.02 13.26 -4.96
N LEU A 399 27.07 12.96 -5.87
CA LEU A 399 27.36 12.75 -7.28
C LEU A 399 28.04 13.97 -7.90
N PHE A 400 27.59 15.16 -7.54
CA PHE A 400 28.15 16.40 -8.04
C PHE A 400 29.57 16.66 -7.51
N LEU A 401 29.81 16.35 -6.24
CA LEU A 401 31.16 16.45 -5.63
C LEU A 401 32.14 15.45 -6.23
N GLY A 402 31.67 14.28 -6.68
CA GLY A 402 32.52 13.26 -7.32
C GLY A 402 32.92 13.58 -8.76
N VAL A 403 32.23 14.53 -9.41
CA VAL A 403 32.48 14.95 -10.79
C VAL A 403 33.32 16.25 -10.86
N CYS A 404 33.34 17.07 -9.80
CA CYS A 404 34.16 18.27 -9.67
C CYS A 404 35.57 17.99 -9.13
#